data_a1f9c5fa8070ccc4a5c9065a1fabe8b2
#
_entry.id   a1f9c5fa8070ccc4a5c9065a1fabe8b2
#
_cell.length_a   1.000
_cell.length_b   1.000
_cell.length_c   1.000
_cell.angle_alpha   90.00
_cell.angle_beta   90.00
_cell.angle_gamma   90.00
#
_symmetry.space_group_name_H-M   'P 1'
#
loop_
_entity.id
_entity.type
_entity.pdbx_description
1 polymer ?
#
loop_
_entity_poly.entity_id
_entity_poly.type
_entity_poly.pdbx_seq_one_letter_code
_entity_poly.pdbx_strand_id
1 'polypeptide(L)'
;MPSQSVLVIGGGLAGLSSAIALADAGFRVQLLEKRPHLGGRATSYTLPDGSEVDNCQHVTLGCCTNLADFYRRVGASEKIRFYDRLYFVDREGRRSEIQASPLPPPLHMAPSFLLFDALTLADKRSIAVAMLAIARGGGNPPRTEGATMLDWLHSMRQTTGAIERFWRVVLVSALDEELARTDAKYGIEVFWKGFLSNALGYRVGIPSVPLAELYEGCREAIAKRGGEVRARCGVRRLCVQGDRFAGAILENGSEIEGDACIAAVPHDVLLNLTPREMAEPGAPLEGLRHIKTSPITSVHFWFDRTVMTEPFLTLLDHTTQWIFNRTLLSSGIETNGSKVRPTGHNEGTPGGEVRVERDGGDEAQYLQLVISASYDLVQRSRAEIIELCRRELADVLPATREANVLKATVIKEVNATFSPEPGVDRWRPAQTTPIDNLFLAGDWTQTGWPSTMEGAVRSGYLAAEAALTHFGQPTELLQPDLPVEGLCKYWARRSASGTN
;
A
#
# COMPACT_ATOMS: atom_id res chain seq x y z
N MET A 1 -9.65 -26.36 -28.54
CA MET A 1 -8.27 -25.88 -28.73
C MET A 1 -7.54 -26.08 -27.41
N PRO A 2 -6.25 -26.44 -27.37
CA PRO A 2 -5.54 -26.46 -26.11
C PRO A 2 -5.65 -25.06 -25.47
N SER A 3 -5.93 -25.01 -24.17
CA SER A 3 -6.05 -23.72 -23.48
C SER A 3 -4.68 -23.03 -23.49
N GLN A 4 -4.63 -21.80 -23.99
CA GLN A 4 -3.41 -20.99 -24.01
C GLN A 4 -2.87 -20.83 -22.59
N SER A 5 -1.54 -20.92 -22.44
CA SER A 5 -0.84 -20.88 -21.16
C SER A 5 -0.14 -19.56 -20.94
N VAL A 6 -0.30 -18.97 -19.77
CA VAL A 6 0.42 -17.75 -19.39
C VAL A 6 1.28 -18.00 -18.15
N LEU A 7 2.57 -17.69 -18.28
CA LEU A 7 3.51 -17.73 -17.20
C LEU A 7 3.48 -16.39 -16.45
N VAL A 8 3.21 -16.41 -15.15
CA VAL A 8 3.27 -15.21 -14.29
C VAL A 8 4.43 -15.36 -13.33
N ILE A 9 5.41 -14.45 -13.37
CA ILE A 9 6.62 -14.51 -12.54
C ILE A 9 6.53 -13.45 -11.44
N GLY A 10 6.41 -13.91 -10.20
CA GLY A 10 6.23 -13.10 -8.99
C GLY A 10 4.84 -13.22 -8.40
N GLY A 11 4.76 -13.63 -7.13
CA GLY A 11 3.54 -13.83 -6.36
C GLY A 11 3.15 -12.63 -5.48
N GLY A 12 3.58 -11.41 -5.84
CA GLY A 12 3.10 -10.16 -5.24
C GLY A 12 1.71 -9.77 -5.78
N LEU A 13 1.13 -8.68 -5.27
CA LEU A 13 -0.22 -8.22 -5.66
C LEU A 13 -0.39 -8.03 -7.17
N ALA A 14 0.63 -7.52 -7.85
CA ALA A 14 0.61 -7.35 -9.30
C ALA A 14 0.52 -8.68 -10.05
N GLY A 15 1.31 -9.68 -9.65
CA GLY A 15 1.26 -11.01 -10.24
C GLY A 15 -0.01 -11.78 -9.87
N LEU A 16 -0.46 -11.67 -8.62
CA LEU A 16 -1.70 -12.33 -8.17
C LEU A 16 -2.92 -11.77 -8.90
N SER A 17 -3.04 -10.45 -9.03
CA SER A 17 -4.17 -9.81 -9.71
C SER A 17 -4.21 -10.14 -11.20
N SER A 18 -3.05 -10.14 -11.88
CA SER A 18 -2.98 -10.57 -13.30
C SER A 18 -3.31 -12.04 -13.46
N ALA A 19 -2.79 -12.92 -12.58
CA ALA A 19 -3.05 -14.35 -12.62
C ALA A 19 -4.54 -14.68 -12.43
N ILE A 20 -5.19 -14.04 -11.46
CA ILE A 20 -6.63 -14.21 -11.23
C ILE A 20 -7.44 -13.73 -12.43
N ALA A 21 -7.12 -12.56 -12.98
CA ALA A 21 -7.83 -12.00 -14.13
C ALA A 21 -7.72 -12.90 -15.38
N LEU A 22 -6.53 -13.41 -15.67
CA LEU A 22 -6.30 -14.34 -16.79
C LEU A 22 -6.98 -15.70 -16.56
N ALA A 23 -6.92 -16.22 -15.33
CA ALA A 23 -7.62 -17.45 -14.98
C ALA A 23 -9.14 -17.29 -15.13
N ASP A 24 -9.72 -16.13 -14.72
CA ASP A 24 -11.13 -15.80 -14.93
C ASP A 24 -11.50 -15.75 -16.42
N ALA A 25 -10.58 -15.32 -17.29
CA ALA A 25 -10.74 -15.32 -18.74
C ALA A 25 -10.53 -16.70 -19.40
N GLY A 26 -10.23 -17.75 -18.62
CA GLY A 26 -10.12 -19.13 -19.11
C GLY A 26 -8.72 -19.55 -19.58
N PHE A 27 -7.68 -18.76 -19.28
CA PHE A 27 -6.29 -19.13 -19.56
C PHE A 27 -5.74 -20.09 -18.51
N ARG A 28 -4.84 -20.97 -18.93
CA ARG A 28 -4.05 -21.79 -18.01
C ARG A 28 -2.90 -20.99 -17.46
N VAL A 29 -3.00 -20.55 -16.20
CA VAL A 29 -1.99 -19.73 -15.54
C VAL A 29 -1.02 -20.58 -14.75
N GLN A 30 0.29 -20.35 -14.93
CA GLN A 30 1.36 -20.88 -14.10
C GLN A 30 2.03 -19.73 -13.37
N LEU A 31 1.74 -19.56 -12.07
CA LEU A 31 2.35 -18.51 -11.24
C LEU A 31 3.55 -19.07 -10.49
N LEU A 32 4.72 -18.44 -10.68
CA LEU A 32 5.98 -18.80 -10.04
C LEU A 32 6.37 -17.75 -9.00
N GLU A 33 6.55 -18.20 -7.76
CA GLU A 33 7.00 -17.33 -6.66
C GLU A 33 8.25 -17.93 -6.00
N LYS A 34 9.31 -17.12 -5.86
CA LYS A 34 10.58 -17.52 -5.26
C LYS A 34 10.46 -17.83 -3.77
N ARG A 35 9.66 -17.05 -3.05
CA ARG A 35 9.45 -17.18 -1.60
C ARG A 35 8.44 -18.31 -1.28
N PRO A 36 8.39 -18.80 -0.03
CA PRO A 36 7.41 -19.83 0.35
C PRO A 36 5.96 -19.31 0.44
N HIS A 37 5.76 -17.99 0.54
CA HIS A 37 4.47 -17.32 0.74
C HIS A 37 4.20 -16.32 -0.38
N LEU A 38 2.92 -16.02 -0.59
CA LEU A 38 2.42 -15.03 -1.55
C LEU A 38 2.33 -13.65 -0.90
N GLY A 39 2.03 -12.62 -1.71
CA GLY A 39 1.84 -11.24 -1.27
C GLY A 39 3.05 -10.33 -1.53
N GLY A 40 4.24 -10.89 -1.81
CA GLY A 40 5.44 -10.12 -2.11
C GLY A 40 5.90 -9.26 -0.93
N ARG A 41 5.84 -7.93 -1.06
CA ARG A 41 6.15 -6.97 0.02
C ARG A 41 5.02 -6.85 1.05
N ALA A 42 3.77 -7.07 0.64
CA ALA A 42 2.60 -7.07 1.52
C ALA A 42 2.32 -8.50 2.01
N THR A 43 3.16 -9.03 2.89
CA THR A 43 3.07 -10.41 3.39
C THR A 43 3.39 -10.50 4.89
N SER A 44 3.20 -11.69 5.46
CA SER A 44 3.51 -12.00 6.85
C SER A 44 4.71 -12.95 6.94
N TYR A 45 5.40 -12.93 8.08
CA TYR A 45 6.53 -13.80 8.40
C TYR A 45 6.29 -14.50 9.73
N THR A 46 6.69 -15.77 9.81
CA THR A 46 6.78 -16.50 11.08
C THR A 46 8.16 -16.26 11.68
N LEU A 47 8.21 -15.71 12.88
CA LEU A 47 9.44 -15.51 13.64
C LEU A 47 9.95 -16.85 14.22
N PRO A 48 11.24 -16.94 14.66
CA PRO A 48 11.80 -18.18 15.22
C PRO A 48 11.06 -18.75 16.42
N ASP A 49 10.33 -17.92 17.17
CA ASP A 49 9.51 -18.34 18.33
C ASP A 49 8.09 -18.76 17.95
N GLY A 50 7.77 -18.83 16.65
CA GLY A 50 6.47 -19.21 16.13
C GLY A 50 5.46 -18.07 16.01
N SER A 51 5.76 -16.88 16.52
CA SER A 51 4.84 -15.73 16.36
C SER A 51 4.83 -15.23 14.92
N GLU A 52 3.66 -14.84 14.44
CA GLU A 52 3.46 -14.27 13.11
C GLU A 52 3.46 -12.74 13.17
N VAL A 53 4.16 -12.11 12.25
CA VAL A 53 4.24 -10.66 12.10
C VAL A 53 4.10 -10.26 10.64
N ASP A 54 3.40 -9.16 10.38
CA ASP A 54 3.35 -8.58 9.04
C ASP A 54 4.67 -7.87 8.72
N ASN A 55 5.10 -7.90 7.46
CA ASN A 55 6.31 -7.18 6.99
C ASN A 55 6.27 -5.71 7.42
N CYS A 56 5.13 -5.08 7.14
CA CYS A 56 4.72 -3.78 7.63
C CYS A 56 3.19 -3.78 7.72
N GLN A 57 2.59 -2.87 8.51
CA GLN A 57 1.15 -2.69 8.42
C GLN A 57 0.80 -2.09 7.07
N HIS A 58 -0.08 -2.78 6.35
CA HIS A 58 -0.62 -2.29 5.10
C HIS A 58 -2.07 -1.87 5.32
N VAL A 59 -2.37 -0.64 4.98
CA VAL A 59 -3.72 -0.10 5.00
C VAL A 59 -4.20 0.18 3.58
N THR A 60 -5.50 0.11 3.35
CA THR A 60 -6.13 0.58 2.12
C THR A 60 -6.97 1.82 2.41
N LEU A 61 -7.20 2.65 1.42
CA LEU A 61 -8.17 3.73 1.50
C LEU A 61 -9.43 3.35 0.71
N GLY A 62 -10.56 3.97 1.05
CA GLY A 62 -11.83 3.75 0.34
C GLY A 62 -11.76 4.06 -1.15
N CYS A 63 -10.81 4.90 -1.59
CA CYS A 63 -10.58 5.20 -3.01
C CYS A 63 -9.82 4.10 -3.79
N CYS A 64 -9.33 3.04 -3.14
CA CYS A 64 -8.58 1.93 -3.75
C CYS A 64 -9.54 0.90 -4.36
N THR A 65 -10.20 1.23 -5.46
CA THR A 65 -11.28 0.45 -6.06
C THR A 65 -10.83 -0.87 -6.68
N ASN A 66 -9.64 -0.90 -7.28
CA ASN A 66 -9.10 -2.11 -7.91
C ASN A 66 -8.61 -3.12 -6.86
N LEU A 67 -8.01 -2.63 -5.78
CA LEU A 67 -7.63 -3.48 -4.65
C LEU A 67 -8.86 -4.09 -3.99
N ALA A 68 -9.95 -3.33 -3.84
CA ALA A 68 -11.22 -3.84 -3.32
C ALA A 68 -11.83 -4.91 -4.25
N ASP A 69 -11.78 -4.70 -5.57
CA ASP A 69 -12.21 -5.71 -6.56
C ASP A 69 -11.36 -6.98 -6.47
N PHE A 70 -10.02 -6.85 -6.34
CA PHE A 70 -9.13 -7.99 -6.17
C PHE A 70 -9.49 -8.79 -4.90
N TYR A 71 -9.67 -8.14 -3.76
CA TYR A 71 -10.08 -8.82 -2.52
C TYR A 71 -11.43 -9.53 -2.67
N ARG A 72 -12.37 -8.94 -3.38
CA ARG A 72 -13.67 -9.58 -3.70
C ARG A 72 -13.48 -10.84 -4.54
N ARG A 73 -12.65 -10.80 -5.58
CA ARG A 73 -12.38 -11.94 -6.47
C ARG A 73 -11.75 -13.14 -5.75
N VAL A 74 -10.93 -12.87 -4.73
CA VAL A 74 -10.25 -13.92 -3.96
C VAL A 74 -10.94 -14.25 -2.63
N GLY A 75 -12.13 -13.67 -2.36
CA GLY A 75 -12.92 -13.94 -1.16
C GLY A 75 -12.34 -13.34 0.13
N ALA A 76 -11.55 -12.26 0.03
CA ALA A 76 -10.89 -11.64 1.16
C ALA A 76 -11.58 -10.33 1.66
N SER A 77 -12.71 -9.90 1.05
CA SER A 77 -13.36 -8.62 1.39
C SER A 77 -13.72 -8.49 2.87
N GLU A 78 -14.27 -9.54 3.47
CA GLU A 78 -14.68 -9.55 4.88
C GLU A 78 -13.50 -9.53 5.87
N LYS A 79 -12.28 -9.78 5.37
CA LYS A 79 -11.04 -9.72 6.14
C LYS A 79 -10.51 -8.27 6.26
N ILE A 80 -11.13 -7.30 5.58
CA ILE A 80 -10.76 -5.87 5.64
C ILE A 80 -11.81 -5.10 6.41
N ARG A 81 -11.41 -4.51 7.54
CA ARG A 81 -12.29 -3.68 8.35
C ARG A 81 -12.06 -2.21 8.04
N PHE A 82 -13.13 -1.49 7.69
CA PHE A 82 -13.07 -0.05 7.40
C PHE A 82 -13.40 0.79 8.63
N TYR A 83 -12.57 1.82 8.86
CA TYR A 83 -12.71 2.81 9.92
C TYR A 83 -13.02 4.18 9.31
N ASP A 84 -14.06 4.85 9.85
CA ASP A 84 -14.51 6.18 9.44
C ASP A 84 -13.87 7.29 10.26
N ARG A 85 -13.11 6.96 11.30
CA ARG A 85 -12.48 7.89 12.23
C ARG A 85 -10.98 7.69 12.21
N LEU A 86 -10.25 8.79 12.04
CA LEU A 86 -8.78 8.84 12.11
C LEU A 86 -8.38 9.48 13.43
N TYR A 87 -7.46 8.84 14.14
CA TYR A 87 -7.00 9.26 15.48
C TYR A 87 -5.60 9.82 15.40
N PHE A 88 -5.38 10.99 16.00
CA PHE A 88 -4.12 11.69 16.04
C PHE A 88 -3.72 12.01 17.47
N VAL A 89 -2.40 11.99 17.74
CA VAL A 89 -1.83 12.40 19.01
C VAL A 89 -0.55 13.19 18.75
N ASP A 90 -0.41 14.33 19.44
CA ASP A 90 0.82 15.14 19.38
C ASP A 90 1.77 14.80 20.54
N ARG A 91 2.95 15.43 20.53
CA ARG A 91 3.98 15.21 21.56
C ARG A 91 3.54 15.58 22.97
N GLU A 92 2.60 16.50 23.11
CA GLU A 92 2.01 16.88 24.40
C GLU A 92 0.90 15.91 24.87
N GLY A 93 0.62 14.85 24.08
CA GLY A 93 -0.41 13.86 24.36
C GLY A 93 -1.83 14.34 24.06
N ARG A 94 -2.00 15.50 23.38
CA ARG A 94 -3.32 15.98 22.97
C ARG A 94 -3.84 15.13 21.81
N ARG A 95 -5.08 14.70 21.95
CA ARG A 95 -5.73 13.85 20.96
C ARG A 95 -6.68 14.64 20.09
N SER A 96 -6.67 14.34 18.82
CA SER A 96 -7.58 14.92 17.83
C SER A 96 -8.13 13.81 16.95
N GLU A 97 -9.32 14.02 16.40
CA GLU A 97 -9.97 13.07 15.51
C GLU A 97 -10.43 13.75 14.23
N ILE A 98 -10.32 13.02 13.12
CA ILE A 98 -10.87 13.46 11.84
C ILE A 98 -11.89 12.43 11.37
N GLN A 99 -13.11 12.92 11.03
CA GLN A 99 -14.23 12.11 10.60
C GLN A 99 -15.09 12.92 9.63
N ALA A 100 -15.68 12.25 8.63
CA ALA A 100 -16.62 12.89 7.72
C ALA A 100 -17.94 13.24 8.44
N SER A 101 -18.52 14.34 8.03
CA SER A 101 -19.88 14.79 8.38
C SER A 101 -20.81 14.57 7.17
N PRO A 102 -22.15 14.74 7.33
CA PRO A 102 -23.11 14.67 6.22
C PRO A 102 -22.97 15.77 5.16
N LEU A 103 -22.04 16.72 5.31
CA LEU A 103 -21.81 17.75 4.30
C LEU A 103 -21.26 17.12 3.01
N PRO A 104 -21.60 17.69 1.83
CA PRO A 104 -21.09 17.15 0.57
C PRO A 104 -19.58 17.45 0.40
N PRO A 105 -18.85 16.58 -0.35
CA PRO A 105 -17.46 16.88 -0.75
C PRO A 105 -17.30 18.23 -1.44
N PRO A 106 -16.23 18.98 -1.15
CA PRO A 106 -15.12 18.69 -0.26
C PRO A 106 -15.33 19.11 1.20
N LEU A 107 -16.55 19.52 1.60
CA LEU A 107 -16.80 20.10 2.93
C LEU A 107 -17.06 19.05 4.02
N HIS A 108 -17.21 17.78 3.66
CA HIS A 108 -17.53 16.69 4.60
C HIS A 108 -16.54 16.53 5.75
N MET A 109 -15.26 16.85 5.54
CA MET A 109 -14.21 16.79 6.57
C MET A 109 -14.08 18.09 7.38
N ALA A 110 -14.70 19.20 6.92
CA ALA A 110 -14.46 20.53 7.49
C ALA A 110 -14.83 20.65 9.00
N PRO A 111 -15.95 20.09 9.52
CA PRO A 111 -16.27 20.22 10.93
C PRO A 111 -15.22 19.62 11.87
N SER A 112 -14.78 18.38 11.63
CA SER A 112 -13.74 17.73 12.43
C SER A 112 -12.37 18.41 12.24
N PHE A 113 -12.05 18.87 11.04
CA PHE A 113 -10.83 19.62 10.77
C PHE A 113 -10.77 20.94 11.54
N LEU A 114 -11.90 21.67 11.68
CA LEU A 114 -11.96 22.89 12.48
C LEU A 114 -11.71 22.63 13.98
N LEU A 115 -12.06 21.44 14.47
CA LEU A 115 -11.85 21.02 15.85
C LEU A 115 -10.47 20.37 16.08
N PHE A 116 -9.62 20.28 15.07
CA PHE A 116 -8.31 19.64 15.16
C PHE A 116 -7.33 20.54 15.96
N ASP A 117 -7.07 20.20 17.22
CA ASP A 117 -6.37 21.07 18.18
C ASP A 117 -4.86 21.23 17.93
N ALA A 118 -4.24 20.29 17.22
CA ALA A 118 -2.81 20.34 16.91
C ALA A 118 -2.44 21.43 15.88
N LEU A 119 -3.43 22.09 15.24
CA LEU A 119 -3.25 23.12 14.22
C LEU A 119 -3.78 24.46 14.69
N THR A 120 -2.99 25.51 14.48
CA THR A 120 -3.43 26.91 14.72
C THR A 120 -4.45 27.37 13.67
N LEU A 121 -5.16 28.47 13.93
CA LEU A 121 -6.07 29.07 12.94
C LEU A 121 -5.35 29.49 11.64
N ALA A 122 -4.07 29.94 11.75
CA ALA A 122 -3.26 30.26 10.59
C ALA A 122 -2.95 29.02 9.74
N ASP A 123 -2.62 27.89 10.40
CA ASP A 123 -2.39 26.61 9.73
C ASP A 123 -3.66 26.13 9.01
N LYS A 124 -4.79 26.12 9.72
CA LYS A 124 -6.09 25.71 9.17
C LYS A 124 -6.50 26.54 7.96
N ARG A 125 -6.28 27.87 8.02
CA ARG A 125 -6.56 28.77 6.90
C ARG A 125 -5.65 28.47 5.70
N SER A 126 -4.35 28.29 5.92
CA SER A 126 -3.40 28.01 4.83
C SER A 126 -3.73 26.68 4.15
N ILE A 127 -4.03 25.62 4.92
CA ILE A 127 -4.47 24.33 4.43
C ILE A 127 -5.75 24.45 3.59
N ALA A 128 -6.76 25.18 4.10
CA ALA A 128 -8.02 25.37 3.40
C ALA A 128 -7.84 26.03 2.02
N VAL A 129 -6.91 27.01 1.90
CA VAL A 129 -6.58 27.66 0.62
C VAL A 129 -5.99 26.66 -0.37
N ALA A 130 -5.03 25.81 0.05
CA ALA A 130 -4.41 24.83 -0.82
C ALA A 130 -5.41 23.72 -1.20
N MET A 131 -6.21 23.22 -0.25
CA MET A 131 -7.28 22.26 -0.52
C MET A 131 -8.30 22.79 -1.52
N LEU A 132 -8.67 24.07 -1.41
CA LEU A 132 -9.57 24.70 -2.37
C LEU A 132 -8.94 24.82 -3.76
N ALA A 133 -7.61 25.06 -3.86
CA ALA A 133 -6.91 25.07 -5.13
C ALA A 133 -6.93 23.68 -5.80
N ILE A 134 -6.67 22.61 -5.03
CA ILE A 134 -6.76 21.23 -5.51
C ILE A 134 -8.19 20.93 -6.01
N ALA A 135 -9.20 21.25 -5.20
CA ALA A 135 -10.59 20.96 -5.52
C ALA A 135 -11.08 21.71 -6.76
N ARG A 136 -10.73 23.01 -6.90
CA ARG A 136 -11.09 23.82 -8.08
C ARG A 136 -10.37 23.37 -9.35
N GLY A 137 -9.14 22.88 -9.22
CA GLY A 137 -8.36 22.31 -10.32
C GLY A 137 -8.80 20.89 -10.69
N GLY A 138 -9.79 20.30 -10.01
CA GLY A 138 -10.20 18.91 -10.25
C GLY A 138 -9.07 17.91 -10.07
N GLY A 139 -8.18 18.14 -9.08
CA GLY A 139 -6.97 17.35 -8.84
C GLY A 139 -5.74 17.83 -9.63
N ASN A 140 -5.87 18.88 -10.45
CA ASN A 140 -4.77 19.45 -11.27
C ASN A 140 -4.59 20.95 -10.97
N PRO A 141 -4.14 21.35 -9.78
CA PRO A 141 -3.90 22.76 -9.48
C PRO A 141 -2.70 23.30 -10.27
N PRO A 142 -2.58 24.63 -10.44
CA PRO A 142 -1.47 25.23 -11.16
C PRO A 142 -0.12 25.06 -10.43
N ARG A 143 0.99 25.20 -11.18
CA ARG A 143 2.38 25.20 -10.67
C ARG A 143 2.86 23.85 -10.10
N THR A 144 2.38 22.75 -10.64
CA THR A 144 2.79 21.40 -10.23
C THR A 144 3.86 20.79 -11.12
N GLU A 145 4.01 21.24 -12.35
CA GLU A 145 4.93 20.66 -13.33
C GLU A 145 6.39 20.78 -12.86
N GLY A 146 7.06 19.65 -12.69
CA GLY A 146 8.45 19.55 -12.24
C GLY A 146 8.72 20.01 -10.82
N ALA A 147 7.70 20.38 -10.04
CA ALA A 147 7.84 20.83 -8.66
C ALA A 147 7.79 19.66 -7.69
N THR A 148 8.58 19.75 -6.60
CA THR A 148 8.35 18.88 -5.45
C THR A 148 7.08 19.30 -4.69
N MET A 149 6.54 18.39 -3.90
CA MET A 149 5.37 18.72 -3.07
C MET A 149 5.71 19.86 -2.08
N LEU A 150 6.92 19.88 -1.53
CA LEU A 150 7.36 20.96 -0.65
C LEU A 150 7.41 22.31 -1.38
N ASP A 151 7.94 22.35 -2.62
CA ASP A 151 7.97 23.60 -3.44
C ASP A 151 6.55 24.09 -3.72
N TRP A 152 5.64 23.18 -4.07
CA TRP A 152 4.25 23.54 -4.30
C TRP A 152 3.60 24.12 -3.04
N LEU A 153 3.80 23.48 -1.88
CA LEU A 153 3.28 23.97 -0.59
C LEU A 153 3.83 25.36 -0.23
N HIS A 154 5.11 25.61 -0.44
CA HIS A 154 5.70 26.93 -0.28
C HIS A 154 5.09 27.96 -1.24
N SER A 155 4.86 27.59 -2.51
CA SER A 155 4.18 28.44 -3.49
C SER A 155 2.76 28.82 -3.08
N MET A 156 2.09 27.90 -2.35
CA MET A 156 0.76 28.09 -1.76
C MET A 156 0.80 28.77 -0.38
N ARG A 157 1.98 29.23 0.06
CA ARG A 157 2.20 29.94 1.33
C ARG A 157 1.71 29.14 2.55
N GLN A 158 1.99 27.85 2.56
CA GLN A 158 1.68 27.02 3.71
C GLN A 158 2.58 27.39 4.89
N THR A 159 2.01 27.43 6.09
CA THR A 159 2.76 27.62 7.33
C THR A 159 3.59 26.37 7.66
N THR A 160 4.65 26.53 8.46
CA THR A 160 5.46 25.40 8.93
C THR A 160 4.61 24.38 9.69
N GLY A 161 3.69 24.83 10.56
CA GLY A 161 2.78 23.94 11.30
C GLY A 161 1.87 23.15 10.38
N ALA A 162 1.33 23.76 9.31
CA ALA A 162 0.55 23.07 8.31
C ALA A 162 1.39 22.02 7.56
N ILE A 163 2.63 22.35 7.17
CA ILE A 163 3.51 21.42 6.47
C ILE A 163 3.82 20.20 7.35
N GLU A 164 4.31 20.42 8.60
CA GLU A 164 4.80 19.33 9.45
C GLU A 164 3.68 18.49 10.06
N ARG A 165 2.59 19.11 10.53
CA ARG A 165 1.52 18.43 11.30
C ARG A 165 0.32 17.99 10.47
N PHE A 166 0.27 18.35 9.18
CA PHE A 166 -0.82 17.96 8.29
C PHE A 166 -0.31 17.34 7.00
N TRP A 167 0.34 18.12 6.13
CA TRP A 167 0.75 17.66 4.81
C TRP A 167 1.77 16.52 4.88
N ARG A 168 2.82 16.67 5.68
CA ARG A 168 3.88 15.68 5.83
C ARG A 168 3.35 14.37 6.41
N VAL A 169 2.54 14.44 7.45
CA VAL A 169 2.00 13.24 8.13
C VAL A 169 1.18 12.38 7.18
N VAL A 170 0.30 12.99 6.40
CA VAL A 170 -0.53 12.26 5.44
C VAL A 170 0.31 11.74 4.26
N LEU A 171 1.14 12.58 3.67
CA LEU A 171 1.82 12.26 2.42
C LEU A 171 3.00 11.31 2.61
N VAL A 172 3.81 11.47 3.67
CA VAL A 172 4.89 10.52 3.96
C VAL A 172 4.33 9.13 4.25
N SER A 173 3.19 9.06 4.95
CA SER A 173 2.52 7.78 5.20
C SER A 173 1.93 7.14 3.93
N ALA A 174 1.42 7.95 3.00
CA ALA A 174 0.75 7.45 1.80
C ALA A 174 1.71 7.14 0.63
N LEU A 175 2.83 7.86 0.54
CA LEU A 175 3.75 7.82 -0.59
C LEU A 175 5.13 7.28 -0.23
N ASP A 176 5.41 7.06 1.06
CA ASP A 176 6.69 6.57 1.57
C ASP A 176 7.89 7.42 1.10
N GLU A 177 7.71 8.74 0.99
CA GLU A 177 8.77 9.65 0.57
C GLU A 177 8.62 11.03 1.21
N GLU A 178 9.73 11.71 1.46
CA GLU A 178 9.75 13.07 2.01
C GLU A 178 9.20 14.09 1.00
N LEU A 179 8.51 15.14 1.49
CA LEU A 179 7.88 16.17 0.66
C LEU A 179 8.84 16.87 -0.30
N ALA A 180 10.11 17.02 0.11
CA ALA A 180 11.16 17.62 -0.71
C ALA A 180 11.62 16.75 -1.88
N ARG A 181 11.21 15.48 -1.91
CA ARG A 181 11.53 14.51 -2.96
C ARG A 181 10.30 14.00 -3.71
N THR A 182 9.13 14.18 -3.13
CA THR A 182 7.85 13.75 -3.72
C THR A 182 7.44 14.74 -4.83
N ASP A 183 7.11 14.25 -6.03
CA ASP A 183 6.47 15.05 -7.07
C ASP A 183 5.12 15.59 -6.58
N ALA A 184 4.89 16.86 -6.77
CA ALA A 184 3.65 17.54 -6.33
C ALA A 184 2.39 16.86 -6.87
N LYS A 185 2.44 16.31 -8.08
CA LYS A 185 1.36 15.58 -8.72
C LYS A 185 0.85 14.45 -7.81
N TYR A 186 1.74 13.60 -7.28
CA TYR A 186 1.36 12.47 -6.44
C TYR A 186 0.78 12.91 -5.09
N GLY A 187 1.38 13.94 -4.46
CA GLY A 187 0.84 14.48 -3.21
C GLY A 187 -0.57 15.06 -3.36
N ILE A 188 -0.79 15.77 -4.45
CA ILE A 188 -2.10 16.35 -4.79
C ILE A 188 -3.13 15.26 -5.09
N GLU A 189 -2.73 14.22 -5.82
CA GLU A 189 -3.59 13.09 -6.16
C GLU A 189 -4.08 12.34 -4.91
N VAL A 190 -3.21 12.16 -3.90
CA VAL A 190 -3.61 11.59 -2.59
C VAL A 190 -4.74 12.40 -1.97
N PHE A 191 -4.60 13.72 -1.92
CA PHE A 191 -5.67 14.56 -1.34
C PHE A 191 -6.91 14.62 -2.21
N TRP A 192 -6.76 14.67 -3.52
CA TRP A 192 -7.92 14.67 -4.43
C TRP A 192 -8.74 13.40 -4.32
N LYS A 193 -8.11 12.23 -4.51
CA LYS A 193 -8.79 10.93 -4.52
C LYS A 193 -9.20 10.47 -3.11
N GLY A 194 -8.33 10.67 -2.13
CA GLY A 194 -8.58 10.20 -0.76
C GLY A 194 -9.50 11.11 0.04
N PHE A 195 -9.44 12.44 -0.12
CA PHE A 195 -10.06 13.33 0.87
C PHE A 195 -11.04 14.36 0.29
N LEU A 196 -10.99 14.69 -1.01
CA LEU A 196 -11.75 15.81 -1.54
C LEU A 196 -12.88 15.41 -2.49
N SER A 197 -12.62 14.47 -3.39
CA SER A 197 -13.52 14.17 -4.51
C SER A 197 -14.74 13.33 -4.12
N ASN A 198 -14.62 12.50 -3.06
CA ASN A 198 -15.66 11.56 -2.64
C ASN A 198 -15.69 11.41 -1.12
N ALA A 199 -16.87 11.26 -0.54
CA ALA A 199 -17.05 11.16 0.91
C ALA A 199 -16.53 9.84 1.53
N LEU A 200 -16.35 8.80 0.74
CA LEU A 200 -15.87 7.49 1.20
C LEU A 200 -14.37 7.29 0.97
N GLY A 201 -13.74 8.18 0.19
CA GLY A 201 -12.34 8.01 -0.22
C GLY A 201 -11.35 7.88 0.94
N TYR A 202 -11.57 8.61 2.05
CA TYR A 202 -10.66 8.70 3.21
C TYR A 202 -10.74 7.52 4.18
N ARG A 203 -11.77 6.67 4.08
CA ARG A 203 -11.96 5.53 5.00
C ARG A 203 -10.74 4.62 4.98
N VAL A 204 -10.23 4.32 6.17
CA VAL A 204 -9.04 3.46 6.31
C VAL A 204 -9.47 2.02 6.48
N GLY A 205 -9.14 1.18 5.51
CA GLY A 205 -9.34 -0.27 5.57
C GLY A 205 -8.10 -0.98 6.13
N ILE A 206 -8.27 -1.74 7.19
CA ILE A 206 -7.19 -2.47 7.86
C ILE A 206 -7.51 -3.96 7.87
N PRO A 207 -6.55 -4.84 7.48
CA PRO A 207 -6.71 -6.27 7.61
C PRO A 207 -6.92 -6.70 9.06
N SER A 208 -7.95 -7.51 9.30
CA SER A 208 -8.24 -8.13 10.59
C SER A 208 -7.54 -9.49 10.79
N VAL A 209 -6.80 -9.92 9.78
CA VAL A 209 -6.01 -11.16 9.74
C VAL A 209 -4.58 -10.82 9.33
N PRO A 210 -3.61 -11.72 9.50
CA PRO A 210 -2.28 -11.59 8.89
C PRO A 210 -2.36 -11.37 7.37
N LEU A 211 -1.48 -10.54 6.81
CA LEU A 211 -1.52 -10.20 5.38
C LEU A 211 -1.46 -11.44 4.47
N ALA A 212 -0.68 -12.46 4.84
CA ALA A 212 -0.54 -13.68 4.04
C ALA A 212 -1.89 -14.39 3.83
N GLU A 213 -2.80 -14.33 4.81
CA GLU A 213 -4.13 -14.96 4.73
C GLU A 213 -5.06 -14.27 3.71
N LEU A 214 -4.79 -13.03 3.32
CA LEU A 214 -5.57 -12.33 2.29
C LEU A 214 -5.43 -12.99 0.91
N TYR A 215 -4.35 -13.75 0.71
CA TYR A 215 -3.99 -14.32 -0.60
C TYR A 215 -4.21 -15.82 -0.69
N GLU A 216 -4.73 -16.48 0.36
CA GLU A 216 -4.99 -17.92 0.36
C GLU A 216 -5.96 -18.33 -0.76
N GLY A 217 -7.03 -17.55 -0.95
CA GLY A 217 -8.01 -17.78 -2.02
C GLY A 217 -7.43 -17.74 -3.43
N CYS A 218 -6.25 -17.13 -3.64
CA CYS A 218 -5.63 -17.07 -4.97
C CYS A 218 -5.23 -18.44 -5.49
N ARG A 219 -4.68 -19.33 -4.64
CA ARG A 219 -4.26 -20.68 -5.05
C ARG A 219 -5.46 -21.48 -5.52
N GLU A 220 -6.54 -21.46 -4.77
CA GLU A 220 -7.76 -22.18 -5.09
C GLU A 220 -8.41 -21.62 -6.37
N ALA A 221 -8.50 -20.30 -6.50
CA ALA A 221 -9.10 -19.66 -7.66
C ALA A 221 -8.35 -19.99 -8.97
N ILE A 222 -7.01 -20.01 -8.94
CA ILE A 222 -6.18 -20.40 -10.08
C ILE A 222 -6.30 -21.89 -10.38
N ALA A 223 -6.25 -22.76 -9.35
CA ALA A 223 -6.33 -24.20 -9.52
C ALA A 223 -7.69 -24.67 -10.07
N LYS A 224 -8.81 -24.08 -9.64
CA LYS A 224 -10.16 -24.36 -10.16
C LYS A 224 -10.28 -24.14 -11.68
N ARG A 225 -9.39 -23.35 -12.28
CA ARG A 225 -9.37 -23.05 -13.73
C ARG A 225 -8.22 -23.76 -14.46
N GLY A 226 -7.63 -24.80 -13.84
CA GLY A 226 -6.56 -25.61 -14.43
C GLY A 226 -5.19 -24.98 -14.42
N GLY A 227 -5.01 -23.86 -13.68
CA GLY A 227 -3.71 -23.23 -13.44
C GLY A 227 -2.99 -23.80 -12.22
N GLU A 228 -1.80 -23.28 -11.94
CA GLU A 228 -0.94 -23.73 -10.84
C GLU A 228 -0.21 -22.55 -10.19
N VAL A 229 -0.06 -22.58 -8.86
CA VAL A 229 0.80 -21.66 -8.10
C VAL A 229 1.96 -22.42 -7.47
N ARG A 230 3.17 -22.17 -7.93
CA ARG A 230 4.41 -22.80 -7.48
C ARG A 230 5.21 -21.85 -6.62
N ALA A 231 5.11 -21.97 -5.30
CA ALA A 231 5.98 -21.29 -4.36
C ALA A 231 7.35 -22.00 -4.26
N ARG A 232 8.37 -21.32 -3.73
CA ARG A 232 9.78 -21.78 -3.69
C ARG A 232 10.30 -22.15 -5.10
N CYS A 233 9.81 -21.43 -6.11
CA CYS A 233 10.12 -21.64 -7.52
C CYS A 233 10.65 -20.32 -8.12
N GLY A 234 11.93 -20.04 -7.89
CA GLY A 234 12.58 -18.85 -8.41
C GLY A 234 12.92 -18.99 -9.89
N VAL A 235 12.72 -17.91 -10.65
CA VAL A 235 13.19 -17.77 -12.03
C VAL A 235 14.58 -17.14 -12.02
N ARG A 236 15.49 -17.72 -12.77
CA ARG A 236 16.87 -17.26 -12.92
C ARG A 236 17.03 -16.34 -14.13
N ARG A 237 16.33 -16.63 -15.25
CA ARG A 237 16.46 -15.88 -16.51
C ARG A 237 15.23 -16.09 -17.38
N LEU A 238 14.83 -15.05 -18.11
CA LEU A 238 13.86 -15.12 -19.21
C LEU A 238 14.61 -15.56 -20.50
N CYS A 239 13.99 -16.46 -21.26
CA CYS A 239 14.47 -16.90 -22.57
C CYS A 239 13.71 -16.10 -23.64
N VAL A 240 14.45 -15.35 -24.45
CA VAL A 240 13.94 -14.54 -25.56
C VAL A 240 14.59 -15.03 -26.83
N GLN A 241 13.79 -15.28 -27.89
CA GLN A 241 14.25 -15.68 -29.21
C GLN A 241 13.73 -14.67 -30.23
N GLY A 242 14.66 -13.85 -30.77
CA GLY A 242 14.29 -12.70 -31.58
C GLY A 242 13.51 -11.66 -30.75
N ASP A 243 12.31 -11.36 -31.19
CA ASP A 243 11.36 -10.45 -30.55
C ASP A 243 10.26 -11.17 -29.74
N ARG A 244 10.47 -12.44 -29.38
CA ARG A 244 9.46 -13.27 -28.72
C ARG A 244 9.99 -13.92 -27.43
N PHE A 245 9.17 -13.91 -26.38
CA PHE A 245 9.39 -14.75 -25.20
C PHE A 245 9.20 -16.23 -25.54
N ALA A 246 10.18 -17.05 -25.20
CA ALA A 246 10.18 -18.50 -25.47
C ALA A 246 10.04 -19.35 -24.21
N GLY A 247 10.31 -18.80 -23.02
CA GLY A 247 10.25 -19.52 -21.77
C GLY A 247 11.12 -18.90 -20.68
N ALA A 248 11.31 -19.60 -19.57
CA ALA A 248 12.14 -19.18 -18.47
C ALA A 248 13.00 -20.32 -17.93
N ILE A 249 14.19 -20.02 -17.46
CA ILE A 249 15.08 -20.93 -16.73
C ILE A 249 14.87 -20.70 -15.25
N LEU A 250 14.55 -21.76 -14.52
CA LEU A 250 14.38 -21.73 -13.06
C LEU A 250 15.73 -21.77 -12.33
N GLU A 251 15.74 -21.42 -11.05
CA GLU A 251 16.96 -21.46 -10.22
C GLU A 251 17.56 -22.88 -10.10
N ASN A 252 16.73 -23.93 -10.20
CA ASN A 252 17.15 -25.32 -10.20
C ASN A 252 17.69 -25.81 -11.58
N GLY A 253 17.72 -24.93 -12.58
CA GLY A 253 18.19 -25.22 -13.94
C GLY A 253 17.17 -25.84 -14.89
N SER A 254 15.95 -26.16 -14.45
CA SER A 254 14.90 -26.64 -15.34
C SER A 254 14.30 -25.49 -16.16
N GLU A 255 13.79 -25.82 -17.33
CA GLU A 255 13.11 -24.87 -18.22
C GLU A 255 11.59 -24.99 -18.09
N ILE A 256 10.90 -23.86 -18.27
CA ILE A 256 9.46 -23.78 -18.30
C ILE A 256 9.02 -22.91 -19.45
N GLU A 257 8.01 -23.36 -20.19
CA GLU A 257 7.47 -22.67 -21.36
C GLU A 257 6.10 -22.07 -21.06
N GLY A 258 5.69 -21.08 -21.86
CA GLY A 258 4.37 -20.48 -21.87
C GLY A 258 4.14 -19.71 -23.16
N ASP A 259 2.89 -19.62 -23.59
CA ASP A 259 2.52 -18.88 -24.81
C ASP A 259 2.74 -17.38 -24.63
N ALA A 260 2.65 -16.88 -23.40
CA ALA A 260 3.00 -15.52 -22.99
C ALA A 260 3.54 -15.47 -21.55
N CYS A 261 4.16 -14.35 -21.19
CA CYS A 261 4.71 -14.11 -19.86
C CYS A 261 4.29 -12.75 -19.31
N ILE A 262 3.88 -12.72 -18.04
CA ILE A 262 3.78 -11.49 -17.24
C ILE A 262 4.92 -11.50 -16.21
N ALA A 263 5.88 -10.57 -16.36
CA ALA A 263 6.94 -10.37 -15.39
C ALA A 263 6.46 -9.38 -14.31
N ALA A 264 6.05 -9.93 -13.16
CA ALA A 264 5.46 -9.19 -12.03
C ALA A 264 6.43 -9.13 -10.84
N VAL A 265 7.67 -8.79 -11.11
CA VAL A 265 8.76 -8.68 -10.13
C VAL A 265 9.18 -7.21 -9.94
N PRO A 266 9.89 -6.84 -8.86
CA PRO A 266 10.50 -5.52 -8.72
C PRO A 266 11.38 -5.15 -9.93
N HIS A 267 11.47 -3.85 -10.25
CA HIS A 267 12.17 -3.37 -11.45
C HIS A 267 13.66 -3.75 -11.48
N ASP A 268 14.34 -3.73 -10.34
CA ASP A 268 15.74 -4.16 -10.17
C ASP A 268 15.90 -5.67 -10.38
N VAL A 269 14.95 -6.47 -9.94
CA VAL A 269 14.92 -7.92 -10.18
C VAL A 269 14.70 -8.21 -11.65
N LEU A 270 13.78 -7.48 -12.33
CA LEU A 270 13.52 -7.65 -13.76
C LEU A 270 14.81 -7.46 -14.59
N LEU A 271 15.60 -6.43 -14.28
CA LEU A 271 16.89 -6.16 -14.94
C LEU A 271 17.87 -7.34 -14.84
N ASN A 272 17.78 -8.14 -13.78
CA ASN A 272 18.62 -9.33 -13.61
C ASN A 272 18.06 -10.57 -14.32
N LEU A 273 16.76 -10.59 -14.62
CA LEU A 273 16.10 -11.72 -15.30
C LEU A 273 16.14 -11.59 -16.83
N THR A 274 16.24 -10.37 -17.35
CA THR A 274 16.23 -10.08 -18.79
C THR A 274 17.65 -10.13 -19.40
N PRO A 275 17.78 -10.37 -20.72
CA PRO A 275 19.04 -10.21 -21.42
C PRO A 275 19.61 -8.79 -21.19
N ARG A 276 20.95 -8.70 -21.03
CA ARG A 276 21.62 -7.42 -20.71
C ARG A 276 21.36 -6.33 -21.76
N GLU A 277 21.25 -6.74 -23.01
CA GLU A 277 21.00 -5.89 -24.16
C GLU A 277 19.67 -5.09 -24.02
N MET A 278 18.71 -5.60 -23.28
CA MET A 278 17.43 -4.93 -23.03
C MET A 278 17.53 -3.74 -22.05
N ALA A 279 18.62 -3.65 -21.29
CA ALA A 279 18.84 -2.62 -20.28
C ALA A 279 20.06 -1.72 -20.61
N GLU A 280 20.66 -1.85 -21.81
CA GLU A 280 21.73 -0.97 -22.27
C GLU A 280 21.20 0.42 -22.66
N PRO A 281 22.06 1.45 -22.80
CA PRO A 281 21.66 2.76 -23.26
C PRO A 281 20.88 2.70 -24.59
N GLY A 282 19.70 3.30 -24.61
CA GLY A 282 18.76 3.26 -25.75
C GLY A 282 17.87 2.02 -25.81
N ALA A 283 18.02 1.06 -24.91
CA ALA A 283 17.21 -0.14 -24.86
C ALA A 283 15.88 0.07 -24.08
N PRO A 284 14.87 -0.78 -24.32
CA PRO A 284 13.53 -0.59 -23.77
C PRO A 284 13.41 -0.53 -22.24
N LEU A 285 14.32 -1.18 -21.53
CA LEU A 285 14.33 -1.25 -20.06
C LEU A 285 15.42 -0.38 -19.41
N GLU A 286 16.14 0.45 -20.18
CA GLU A 286 17.15 1.38 -19.67
C GLU A 286 16.59 2.24 -18.52
N GLY A 287 15.39 2.76 -18.72
CA GLY A 287 14.71 3.64 -17.76
C GLY A 287 14.59 3.08 -16.35
N LEU A 288 14.51 1.76 -16.20
CA LEU A 288 14.35 1.11 -14.90
C LEU A 288 15.52 1.37 -13.92
N ARG A 289 16.72 1.63 -14.44
CA ARG A 289 17.91 1.96 -13.62
C ARG A 289 17.82 3.31 -12.93
N HIS A 290 16.91 4.19 -13.41
CA HIS A 290 16.70 5.53 -12.85
C HIS A 290 15.60 5.56 -11.79
N ILE A 291 14.83 4.50 -11.63
CA ILE A 291 13.79 4.39 -10.61
C ILE A 291 14.48 4.10 -9.28
N LYS A 292 14.44 5.07 -8.37
CA LYS A 292 14.95 4.92 -6.99
C LYS A 292 13.88 4.32 -6.09
N THR A 293 14.30 3.84 -4.92
CA THR A 293 13.42 3.25 -3.91
C THR A 293 13.49 4.00 -2.59
N SER A 294 12.41 3.90 -1.82
CA SER A 294 12.29 4.43 -0.47
C SER A 294 12.11 3.31 0.55
N PRO A 295 12.71 3.44 1.77
CA PRO A 295 12.65 2.41 2.80
C PRO A 295 11.53 2.64 3.80
N ILE A 296 10.95 1.53 4.28
CA ILE A 296 10.01 1.49 5.43
C ILE A 296 10.63 0.66 6.55
N THR A 297 10.48 1.14 7.79
CA THR A 297 10.83 0.39 8.99
C THR A 297 9.58 0.09 9.80
N SER A 298 9.37 -1.17 10.14
CA SER A 298 8.32 -1.63 11.04
C SER A 298 8.92 -2.10 12.36
N VAL A 299 8.33 -1.69 13.47
CA VAL A 299 8.76 -2.08 14.82
C VAL A 299 7.60 -2.72 15.56
N HIS A 300 7.84 -3.88 16.14
CA HIS A 300 6.83 -4.69 16.80
C HIS A 300 7.15 -4.78 18.28
N PHE A 301 6.15 -4.48 19.14
CA PHE A 301 6.26 -4.55 20.59
C PHE A 301 5.16 -5.44 21.16
N TRP A 302 5.54 -6.30 22.09
CA TRP A 302 4.61 -7.05 22.94
C TRP A 302 4.78 -6.56 24.38
N PHE A 303 3.70 -6.07 24.95
CA PHE A 303 3.62 -5.59 26.33
C PHE A 303 2.92 -6.61 27.22
N ASP A 304 3.23 -6.62 28.52
CA ASP A 304 2.62 -7.50 29.52
C ASP A 304 1.19 -7.09 29.92
N ARG A 305 0.72 -5.95 29.42
CA ARG A 305 -0.60 -5.38 29.70
C ARG A 305 -1.11 -4.50 28.56
N THR A 306 -2.39 -4.12 28.66
CA THR A 306 -2.99 -3.15 27.73
C THR A 306 -2.39 -1.76 27.94
N VAL A 307 -1.83 -1.16 26.90
CA VAL A 307 -1.23 0.18 26.89
C VAL A 307 -1.93 1.14 25.93
N MET A 308 -2.78 0.63 25.03
CA MET A 308 -3.48 1.39 24.00
C MET A 308 -4.90 0.83 23.79
N THR A 309 -5.90 1.71 23.73
CA THR A 309 -7.32 1.35 23.55
C THR A 309 -7.87 1.61 22.15
N GLU A 310 -7.22 2.50 21.39
CA GLU A 310 -7.60 2.79 20.02
C GLU A 310 -7.10 1.69 19.06
N PRO A 311 -7.77 1.46 17.93
CA PRO A 311 -7.31 0.49 16.92
C PRO A 311 -6.00 0.92 16.25
N PHE A 312 -5.78 2.22 16.10
CA PHE A 312 -4.55 2.82 15.60
C PHE A 312 -4.44 4.29 16.04
N LEU A 313 -3.23 4.82 16.01
CA LEU A 313 -2.92 6.23 16.27
C LEU A 313 -1.92 6.74 15.22
N THR A 314 -2.15 7.96 14.76
CA THR A 314 -1.19 8.72 13.95
C THR A 314 -0.45 9.70 14.87
N LEU A 315 0.88 9.66 14.85
CA LEU A 315 1.72 10.49 15.71
C LEU A 315 2.14 11.75 14.97
N LEU A 316 1.99 12.89 15.65
CA LEU A 316 2.48 14.18 15.19
C LEU A 316 3.80 14.50 15.90
N ASP A 317 4.73 15.14 15.19
CA ASP A 317 6.03 15.59 15.71
C ASP A 317 6.98 14.46 16.20
N HIS A 318 6.79 13.23 15.69
CA HIS A 318 7.60 12.04 16.01
C HIS A 318 8.20 11.43 14.74
N THR A 319 9.19 10.56 14.91
CA THR A 319 9.75 9.76 13.82
C THR A 319 8.77 8.66 13.40
N THR A 320 8.14 8.02 14.37
CA THR A 320 7.05 7.06 14.15
C THR A 320 5.81 7.80 13.67
N GLN A 321 5.27 7.44 12.50
CA GLN A 321 4.03 8.04 12.00
C GLN A 321 2.78 7.32 12.51
N TRP A 322 2.82 5.99 12.64
CA TRP A 322 1.64 5.19 12.99
C TRP A 322 1.92 4.13 14.04
N ILE A 323 0.94 3.93 14.91
CA ILE A 323 0.87 2.80 15.84
C ILE A 323 -0.43 2.04 15.55
N PHE A 324 -0.34 0.72 15.39
CA PHE A 324 -1.47 -0.18 15.18
C PHE A 324 -1.58 -1.15 16.36
N ASN A 325 -2.77 -1.22 16.97
CA ASN A 325 -3.09 -2.17 18.03
C ASN A 325 -3.48 -3.52 17.41
N ARG A 326 -2.48 -4.36 17.13
CA ARG A 326 -2.70 -5.65 16.44
C ARG A 326 -3.58 -6.60 17.25
N THR A 327 -3.48 -6.59 18.59
CA THR A 327 -4.36 -7.38 19.46
C THR A 327 -5.83 -7.02 19.21
N LEU A 328 -6.17 -5.73 19.21
CA LEU A 328 -7.54 -5.27 18.98
C LEU A 328 -7.99 -5.50 17.54
N LEU A 329 -7.12 -5.25 16.56
CA LEU A 329 -7.44 -5.41 15.15
C LEU A 329 -7.75 -6.86 14.77
N SER A 330 -7.09 -7.83 15.42
CA SER A 330 -7.26 -9.28 15.17
C SER A 330 -8.37 -9.92 16.01
N SER A 331 -8.85 -9.27 17.08
CA SER A 331 -9.82 -9.87 18.04
C SER A 331 -11.27 -9.97 17.55
N GLY A 332 -11.59 -9.41 16.39
CA GLY A 332 -12.98 -9.37 15.89
C GLY A 332 -13.94 -8.45 16.67
N ILE A 333 -13.45 -7.71 17.68
CA ILE A 333 -14.26 -6.82 18.52
C ILE A 333 -14.61 -5.56 17.76
N GLU A 334 -15.90 -5.27 17.57
CA GLU A 334 -16.38 -4.00 17.03
C GLU A 334 -16.22 -2.88 18.05
N THR A 335 -15.40 -1.87 17.74
CA THR A 335 -15.31 -0.63 18.51
C THR A 335 -16.26 0.42 17.92
N ASN A 336 -17.55 0.23 18.11
CA ASN A 336 -18.49 1.34 18.01
C ASN A 336 -18.41 2.15 19.29
N GLY A 337 -18.05 3.42 19.21
CA GLY A 337 -17.84 4.44 20.25
C GLY A 337 -18.64 4.41 21.56
N SER A 338 -18.98 3.25 22.10
CA SER A 338 -19.65 3.01 23.37
C SER A 338 -19.38 1.58 23.83
N LYS A 339 -18.66 1.44 24.94
CA LYS A 339 -18.49 0.26 25.79
C LYS A 339 -18.36 -1.10 25.09
N VAL A 340 -17.14 -1.60 25.02
CA VAL A 340 -16.80 -2.99 24.67
C VAL A 340 -17.67 -3.97 25.46
N ARG A 341 -18.48 -4.76 24.80
CA ARG A 341 -19.09 -5.98 25.35
C ARG A 341 -18.58 -7.17 24.55
N PRO A 342 -18.01 -8.19 25.18
CA PRO A 342 -17.62 -9.42 24.48
C PRO A 342 -18.88 -10.18 24.04
N THR A 343 -18.96 -10.54 22.77
CA THR A 343 -19.97 -11.47 22.27
C THR A 343 -19.38 -12.87 22.14
N GLY A 344 -19.91 -13.75 22.90
CA GLY A 344 -20.12 -15.21 22.82
C GLY A 344 -19.11 -16.12 22.10
N HIS A 345 -18.71 -17.13 22.81
CA HIS A 345 -17.99 -18.33 22.40
C HIS A 345 -18.42 -18.88 21.04
N ASN A 346 -17.43 -19.16 20.17
CA ASN A 346 -17.55 -20.20 19.15
C ASN A 346 -16.43 -21.22 19.39
N GLU A 347 -16.82 -22.42 19.74
CA GLU A 347 -15.95 -23.59 19.84
C GLU A 347 -15.61 -24.10 18.43
N GLY A 348 -14.34 -24.38 18.21
CA GLY A 348 -13.86 -25.35 17.21
C GLY A 348 -13.21 -24.79 15.97
N THR A 349 -11.92 -24.46 16.03
CA THR A 349 -10.95 -24.71 14.95
C THR A 349 -9.55 -24.83 15.53
N PRO A 350 -8.74 -25.86 15.21
CA PRO A 350 -7.39 -26.02 15.73
C PRO A 350 -6.39 -25.28 14.86
N GLY A 351 -6.07 -24.06 15.25
CA GLY A 351 -4.96 -23.27 14.73
C GLY A 351 -4.35 -22.54 15.92
N GLY A 352 -3.12 -22.93 16.32
CA GLY A 352 -2.53 -22.55 17.57
C GLY A 352 -2.29 -21.04 17.74
N GLU A 353 -3.21 -20.36 18.38
CA GLU A 353 -2.97 -19.07 19.02
C GLU A 353 -2.13 -19.33 20.28
N VAL A 354 -0.95 -18.74 20.36
CA VAL A 354 -0.21 -18.67 21.63
C VAL A 354 -0.90 -17.63 22.48
N ARG A 355 -1.95 -18.07 23.23
CA ARG A 355 -2.48 -17.32 24.37
C ARG A 355 -1.49 -17.46 25.52
N VAL A 356 -0.85 -16.37 25.86
CA VAL A 356 -0.17 -16.28 27.16
C VAL A 356 -1.24 -15.90 28.19
N GLU A 357 -1.99 -16.90 28.66
CA GLU A 357 -2.86 -16.73 29.83
C GLU A 357 -1.98 -16.60 31.08
N ARG A 358 -2.11 -15.49 31.78
CA ARG A 358 -1.68 -15.34 33.17
C ARG A 358 -2.91 -15.03 34.00
N ASP A 359 -3.07 -15.79 35.10
CA ASP A 359 -4.13 -15.63 36.09
C ASP A 359 -4.25 -14.16 36.55
N GLY A 360 -5.41 -13.54 36.31
CA GLY A 360 -5.89 -12.35 37.01
C GLY A 360 -5.20 -11.03 36.68
N GLY A 361 -4.74 -10.79 35.41
CA GLY A 361 -4.09 -9.55 35.03
C GLY A 361 -4.44 -9.12 33.58
N ASP A 362 -4.17 -7.86 33.26
CA ASP A 362 -4.34 -7.28 31.92
C ASP A 362 -3.78 -8.19 30.82
N GLU A 363 -4.55 -8.40 29.76
CA GLU A 363 -4.11 -9.20 28.61
C GLU A 363 -2.88 -8.59 27.93
N ALA A 364 -1.90 -9.42 27.57
CA ALA A 364 -0.73 -8.99 26.81
C ALA A 364 -1.15 -8.31 25.50
N GLN A 365 -0.50 -7.20 25.15
CA GLN A 365 -0.86 -6.41 23.98
C GLN A 365 0.26 -6.34 22.96
N TYR A 366 -0.08 -6.55 21.69
CA TYR A 366 0.83 -6.42 20.56
C TYR A 366 0.55 -5.14 19.79
N LEU A 367 1.56 -4.28 19.71
CA LEU A 367 1.57 -3.04 18.91
C LEU A 367 2.56 -3.15 17.75
N GLN A 368 2.15 -2.66 16.59
CA GLN A 368 3.00 -2.52 15.41
C GLN A 368 3.15 -1.04 15.05
N LEU A 369 4.39 -0.57 14.97
CA LEU A 369 4.74 0.79 14.60
C LEU A 369 5.23 0.82 13.16
N VAL A 370 4.94 1.92 12.45
CA VAL A 370 5.36 2.12 11.05
C VAL A 370 6.09 3.45 10.93
N ILE A 371 7.24 3.40 10.27
CA ILE A 371 8.09 4.55 9.95
C ILE A 371 8.38 4.50 8.45
N SER A 372 7.70 5.37 7.71
CA SER A 372 7.90 5.57 6.27
C SER A 372 9.05 6.53 6.00
N ALA A 373 9.61 6.48 4.79
CA ALA A 373 10.78 7.26 4.37
C ALA A 373 11.94 7.15 5.37
N SER A 374 12.15 5.95 5.91
CA SER A 374 13.02 5.69 7.07
C SER A 374 14.52 5.64 6.72
N TYR A 375 14.98 6.53 5.83
CA TYR A 375 16.36 6.58 5.34
C TYR A 375 17.40 6.63 6.47
N ASP A 376 17.16 7.43 7.50
CA ASP A 376 18.05 7.60 8.65
C ASP A 376 18.13 6.36 9.56
N LEU A 377 17.14 5.45 9.43
CA LEU A 377 17.09 4.22 10.23
C LEU A 377 17.73 3.01 9.54
N VAL A 378 17.97 3.08 8.23
CA VAL A 378 18.53 1.94 7.47
C VAL A 378 19.83 1.45 8.09
N GLN A 379 20.71 2.38 8.46
CA GLN A 379 22.04 2.06 9.03
C GLN A 379 22.06 1.90 10.57
N ARG A 380 20.97 2.29 11.27
CA ARG A 380 20.91 2.15 12.73
C ARG A 380 20.74 0.68 13.12
N SER A 381 21.29 0.30 14.27
CA SER A 381 21.07 -1.02 14.85
C SER A 381 19.58 -1.22 15.26
N ARG A 382 19.15 -2.47 15.35
CA ARG A 382 17.79 -2.79 15.85
C ARG A 382 17.56 -2.26 17.27
N ALA A 383 18.58 -2.33 18.14
CA ALA A 383 18.48 -1.85 19.51
C ALA A 383 18.25 -0.33 19.58
N GLU A 384 18.96 0.46 18.78
CA GLU A 384 18.76 1.92 18.70
C GLU A 384 17.37 2.29 18.18
N ILE A 385 16.85 1.53 17.22
CA ILE A 385 15.49 1.78 16.69
C ILE A 385 14.43 1.43 17.74
N ILE A 386 14.57 0.28 18.42
CA ILE A 386 13.67 -0.12 19.52
C ILE A 386 13.65 0.94 20.62
N GLU A 387 14.83 1.43 21.04
CA GLU A 387 14.92 2.45 22.07
C GLU A 387 14.33 3.81 21.65
N LEU A 388 14.52 4.21 20.36
CA LEU A 388 13.86 5.38 19.81
C LEU A 388 12.34 5.25 19.91
N CYS A 389 11.77 4.17 19.39
CA CYS A 389 10.33 3.92 19.41
C CYS A 389 9.78 3.78 20.83
N ARG A 390 10.54 3.16 21.74
CA ARG A 390 10.12 3.02 23.16
C ARG A 390 9.96 4.38 23.82
N ARG A 391 10.86 5.35 23.54
CA ARG A 391 10.74 6.73 24.05
C ARG A 391 9.53 7.45 23.46
N GLU A 392 9.33 7.34 22.15
CA GLU A 392 8.17 7.95 21.46
C GLU A 392 6.84 7.36 21.96
N LEU A 393 6.78 6.05 22.21
CA LEU A 393 5.61 5.42 22.85
C LEU A 393 5.36 5.96 24.26
N ALA A 394 6.42 6.19 25.06
CA ALA A 394 6.28 6.74 26.41
C ALA A 394 5.78 8.19 26.42
N ASP A 395 6.01 8.95 25.35
CA ASP A 395 5.48 10.31 25.21
C ASP A 395 3.96 10.29 24.97
N VAL A 396 3.47 9.43 24.08
CA VAL A 396 2.07 9.44 23.60
C VAL A 396 1.16 8.42 24.31
N LEU A 397 1.71 7.37 24.88
CA LEU A 397 1.01 6.30 25.62
C LEU A 397 1.64 6.15 27.02
N PRO A 398 1.24 6.97 28.00
CA PRO A 398 1.86 6.96 29.36
C PRO A 398 1.87 5.59 30.04
N ALA A 399 0.88 4.72 29.77
CA ALA A 399 0.82 3.37 30.29
C ALA A 399 2.03 2.50 29.91
N THR A 400 2.73 2.81 28.81
CA THR A 400 3.95 2.09 28.41
C THR A 400 5.14 2.31 29.33
N ARG A 401 5.11 3.35 30.19
CA ARG A 401 6.16 3.64 31.17
C ARG A 401 6.21 2.60 32.30
N GLU A 402 5.06 2.03 32.61
CA GLU A 402 4.89 1.04 33.69
C GLU A 402 4.78 -0.39 33.15
N ALA A 403 4.55 -0.54 31.83
CA ALA A 403 4.44 -1.84 31.20
C ALA A 403 5.81 -2.44 30.90
N ASN A 404 5.93 -3.77 31.05
CA ASN A 404 7.12 -4.49 30.65
C ASN A 404 7.03 -4.86 29.18
N VAL A 405 8.11 -4.59 28.43
CA VAL A 405 8.27 -5.09 27.06
C VAL A 405 8.68 -6.56 27.12
N LEU A 406 7.77 -7.45 26.78
CA LEU A 406 8.03 -8.91 26.73
C LEU A 406 8.93 -9.27 25.54
N LYS A 407 8.73 -8.59 24.42
CA LYS A 407 9.43 -8.82 23.17
C LYS A 407 9.39 -7.57 22.30
N ALA A 408 10.46 -7.34 21.54
CA ALA A 408 10.46 -6.35 20.46
C ALA A 408 11.27 -6.87 19.25
N THR A 409 10.85 -6.51 18.05
CA THR A 409 11.57 -6.81 16.81
C THR A 409 11.45 -5.70 15.78
N VAL A 410 12.42 -5.63 14.87
CA VAL A 410 12.47 -4.61 13.81
C VAL A 410 12.59 -5.31 12.46
N ILE A 411 11.75 -4.90 11.52
CA ILE A 411 11.82 -5.30 10.12
C ILE A 411 12.14 -4.04 9.30
N LYS A 412 13.16 -4.10 8.44
CA LYS A 412 13.54 -3.04 7.52
C LYS A 412 13.32 -3.52 6.09
N GLU A 413 12.38 -2.90 5.39
CA GLU A 413 12.22 -3.08 3.95
C GLU A 413 12.93 -1.92 3.25
N VAL A 414 14.16 -2.16 2.80
CA VAL A 414 15.03 -1.10 2.25
C VAL A 414 14.53 -0.62 0.88
N ASN A 415 13.93 -1.51 0.10
CA ASN A 415 13.35 -1.23 -1.21
C ASN A 415 11.82 -1.40 -1.13
N ALA A 416 11.16 -0.66 -0.23
CA ALA A 416 9.74 -0.85 0.05
C ALA A 416 8.85 -0.36 -1.10
N THR A 417 9.12 0.84 -1.60
CA THR A 417 8.35 1.49 -2.68
C THR A 417 9.30 2.09 -3.71
N PHE A 418 8.84 2.39 -4.92
CA PHE A 418 9.60 3.33 -5.74
C PHE A 418 9.39 4.76 -5.21
N SER A 419 10.45 5.57 -5.25
CA SER A 419 10.40 6.97 -4.86
C SER A 419 9.67 7.80 -5.92
N PRO A 420 8.55 8.48 -5.60
CA PRO A 420 7.78 9.27 -6.55
C PRO A 420 8.42 10.65 -6.80
N GLU A 421 9.70 10.67 -7.18
CA GLU A 421 10.45 11.91 -7.46
C GLU A 421 9.90 12.64 -8.70
N PRO A 422 10.06 13.97 -8.80
CA PRO A 422 9.67 14.73 -9.98
C PRO A 422 10.27 14.15 -11.26
N GLY A 423 9.40 13.87 -12.22
CA GLY A 423 9.78 13.32 -13.52
C GLY A 423 10.05 11.81 -13.55
N VAL A 424 9.76 11.05 -12.46
CA VAL A 424 9.92 9.59 -12.44
C VAL A 424 9.05 8.89 -13.48
N ASP A 425 7.89 9.44 -13.82
CA ASP A 425 6.95 8.83 -14.78
C ASP A 425 7.56 8.56 -16.16
N ARG A 426 8.55 9.35 -16.60
CA ARG A 426 9.26 9.10 -17.87
C ARG A 426 10.05 7.79 -17.89
N TRP A 427 10.39 7.25 -16.71
CA TRP A 427 11.14 6.01 -16.55
C TRP A 427 10.25 4.80 -16.26
N ARG A 428 8.98 5.04 -15.95
CA ARG A 428 8.00 3.99 -15.71
C ARG A 428 7.49 3.46 -17.04
N PRO A 429 7.75 2.20 -17.43
CA PRO A 429 7.31 1.65 -18.70
C PRO A 429 5.81 1.34 -18.68
N ALA A 430 5.22 1.25 -19.89
CA ALA A 430 3.92 0.64 -20.08
C ALA A 430 3.96 -0.88 -19.75
N GLN A 431 2.82 -1.52 -19.74
CA GLN A 431 2.72 -2.97 -19.48
C GLN A 431 3.16 -3.80 -20.69
N THR A 432 3.13 -3.26 -21.89
CA THR A 432 3.67 -3.90 -23.10
C THR A 432 5.16 -3.68 -23.23
N THR A 433 5.85 -4.61 -23.87
CA THR A 433 7.27 -4.50 -24.21
C THR A 433 7.46 -4.67 -25.72
N PRO A 434 8.64 -4.39 -26.27
CA PRO A 434 8.99 -4.75 -27.66
C PRO A 434 9.05 -6.26 -27.91
N ILE A 435 9.05 -7.08 -26.85
CA ILE A 435 8.93 -8.54 -26.97
C ILE A 435 7.44 -8.86 -27.01
N ASP A 436 6.99 -9.40 -28.14
CA ASP A 436 5.58 -9.55 -28.53
C ASP A 436 4.66 -10.13 -27.46
N ASN A 437 5.08 -11.17 -26.73
CA ASN A 437 4.30 -11.88 -25.73
C ASN A 437 4.89 -11.75 -24.30
N LEU A 438 5.65 -10.70 -24.01
CA LEU A 438 6.17 -10.37 -22.69
C LEU A 438 5.54 -9.08 -22.18
N PHE A 439 4.86 -9.17 -21.04
CA PHE A 439 4.18 -8.07 -20.37
C PHE A 439 4.80 -7.78 -19.00
N LEU A 440 4.70 -6.54 -18.54
CA LEU A 440 5.22 -6.07 -17.27
C LEU A 440 4.10 -5.75 -16.30
N ALA A 441 4.24 -6.18 -15.06
CA ALA A 441 3.37 -5.78 -13.97
C ALA A 441 4.21 -5.39 -12.74
N GLY A 442 3.72 -4.44 -11.98
CA GLY A 442 4.36 -3.90 -10.78
C GLY A 442 3.94 -2.45 -10.57
N ASP A 443 3.89 -2.01 -9.33
CA ASP A 443 3.57 -0.65 -8.95
C ASP A 443 4.46 0.40 -9.65
N TRP A 444 5.65 0.02 -10.08
CA TRP A 444 6.63 0.83 -10.80
C TRP A 444 6.34 1.01 -12.31
N THR A 445 5.33 0.32 -12.88
CA THR A 445 4.87 0.53 -14.26
C THR A 445 3.89 1.73 -14.34
N GLN A 446 3.55 2.18 -15.55
CA GLN A 446 2.58 3.27 -15.76
C GLN A 446 1.17 2.81 -15.38
N THR A 447 0.73 3.17 -14.20
CA THR A 447 -0.60 2.83 -13.66
C THR A 447 -1.47 4.04 -13.39
N GLY A 448 -0.90 5.25 -13.48
CA GLY A 448 -1.53 6.49 -13.02
C GLY A 448 -1.64 6.60 -11.49
N TRP A 449 -0.97 5.69 -10.74
CA TRP A 449 -0.96 5.67 -9.27
C TRP A 449 0.48 5.62 -8.75
N PRO A 450 0.71 6.08 -7.51
CA PRO A 450 2.00 5.92 -6.83
C PRO A 450 2.25 4.46 -6.43
N SER A 451 3.40 4.20 -5.79
CA SER A 451 3.75 2.88 -5.26
C SER A 451 2.85 2.52 -4.09
N THR A 452 1.78 1.82 -4.38
CA THR A 452 0.76 1.39 -3.42
C THR A 452 0.25 -0.01 -3.77
N MET A 453 -0.48 -0.66 -2.86
CA MET A 453 -1.19 -1.91 -3.16
C MET A 453 -2.20 -1.72 -4.30
N GLU A 454 -2.88 -0.57 -4.35
CA GLU A 454 -3.78 -0.21 -5.46
C GLU A 454 -3.02 -0.14 -6.78
N GLY A 455 -1.87 0.58 -6.81
CA GLY A 455 -1.02 0.68 -7.98
C GLY A 455 -0.52 -0.68 -8.46
N ALA A 456 -0.19 -1.59 -7.55
CA ALA A 456 0.24 -2.95 -7.87
C ALA A 456 -0.90 -3.77 -8.52
N VAL A 457 -2.11 -3.74 -7.95
CA VAL A 457 -3.28 -4.44 -8.53
C VAL A 457 -3.65 -3.86 -9.90
N ARG A 458 -3.69 -2.53 -10.03
CA ARG A 458 -3.93 -1.86 -11.32
C ARG A 458 -2.93 -2.31 -12.38
N SER A 459 -1.65 -2.38 -12.03
CA SER A 459 -0.61 -2.84 -12.96
C SER A 459 -0.85 -4.27 -13.43
N GLY A 460 -1.28 -5.15 -12.52
CA GLY A 460 -1.61 -6.54 -12.85
C GLY A 460 -2.82 -6.65 -13.77
N TYR A 461 -3.86 -5.84 -13.55
CA TYR A 461 -5.03 -5.80 -14.45
C TYR A 461 -4.65 -5.25 -15.83
N LEU A 462 -3.88 -4.16 -15.91
CA LEU A 462 -3.40 -3.61 -17.17
C LEU A 462 -2.51 -4.59 -17.95
N ALA A 463 -1.64 -5.35 -17.25
CA ALA A 463 -0.83 -6.39 -17.88
C ALA A 463 -1.69 -7.56 -18.39
N ALA A 464 -2.74 -7.92 -17.64
CA ALA A 464 -3.70 -8.93 -18.08
C ALA A 464 -4.51 -8.45 -19.29
N GLU A 465 -4.96 -7.18 -19.33
CA GLU A 465 -5.63 -6.57 -20.49
C GLU A 465 -4.74 -6.60 -21.74
N ALA A 466 -3.45 -6.27 -21.58
CA ALA A 466 -2.48 -6.33 -22.67
C ALA A 466 -2.29 -7.77 -23.18
N ALA A 467 -2.18 -8.76 -22.29
CA ALA A 467 -2.09 -10.18 -22.66
C ALA A 467 -3.37 -10.68 -23.33
N LEU A 468 -4.54 -10.31 -22.81
CA LEU A 468 -5.85 -10.66 -23.42
C LEU A 468 -5.98 -10.06 -24.82
N THR A 469 -5.54 -8.83 -25.02
CA THR A 469 -5.53 -8.17 -26.33
C THR A 469 -4.60 -8.90 -27.31
N HIS A 470 -3.40 -9.31 -26.86
CA HIS A 470 -2.47 -10.12 -27.64
C HIS A 470 -3.11 -11.43 -28.12
N PHE A 471 -3.91 -12.08 -27.28
CA PHE A 471 -4.63 -13.30 -27.64
C PHE A 471 -5.95 -13.08 -28.40
N GLY A 472 -6.25 -11.83 -28.80
CA GLY A 472 -7.47 -11.49 -29.53
C GLY A 472 -8.75 -11.49 -28.70
N GLN A 473 -8.65 -11.37 -27.38
CA GLN A 473 -9.75 -11.30 -26.41
C GLN A 473 -9.73 -10.00 -25.60
N PRO A 474 -9.75 -8.82 -26.21
CA PRO A 474 -9.64 -7.55 -25.50
C PRO A 474 -10.76 -7.42 -24.46
N THR A 475 -10.37 -7.16 -23.20
CA THR A 475 -11.29 -7.09 -22.05
C THR A 475 -10.83 -5.94 -21.16
N GLU A 476 -11.76 -5.12 -20.68
CA GLU A 476 -11.49 -4.06 -19.71
C GLU A 476 -11.65 -4.63 -18.29
N LEU A 477 -10.58 -4.57 -17.49
CA LEU A 477 -10.50 -5.14 -16.15
C LEU A 477 -10.42 -4.05 -15.07
N LEU A 478 -9.82 -2.89 -15.42
CA LEU A 478 -9.69 -1.79 -14.47
C LEU A 478 -11.05 -1.31 -13.97
N GLN A 479 -11.18 -1.25 -12.66
CA GLN A 479 -12.33 -0.63 -12.03
C GLN A 479 -12.18 0.89 -12.08
N PRO A 480 -13.25 1.64 -12.34
CA PRO A 480 -13.23 3.09 -12.31
C PRO A 480 -12.90 3.59 -10.91
N ASP A 481 -12.24 4.75 -10.85
CA ASP A 481 -12.06 5.48 -9.58
C ASP A 481 -13.43 5.86 -8.99
N LEU A 482 -13.48 6.16 -7.68
CA LEU A 482 -14.72 6.63 -7.04
C LEU A 482 -15.28 7.85 -7.79
N PRO A 483 -16.61 7.94 -7.94
CA PRO A 483 -17.23 9.06 -8.63
C PRO A 483 -16.96 10.37 -7.88
N VAL A 484 -16.69 11.44 -8.63
CA VAL A 484 -16.58 12.78 -8.06
C VAL A 484 -17.95 13.24 -7.57
N GLU A 485 -18.04 13.69 -6.32
CA GLU A 485 -19.29 14.06 -5.66
C GLU A 485 -19.35 15.55 -5.26
N GLY A 486 -20.51 15.98 -4.78
CA GLY A 486 -20.73 17.28 -4.18
C GLY A 486 -20.31 18.46 -5.07
N LEU A 487 -19.69 19.46 -4.47
CA LEU A 487 -19.24 20.67 -5.16
C LEU A 487 -18.07 20.38 -6.13
N CYS A 488 -17.26 19.37 -5.85
CA CYS A 488 -16.14 18.97 -6.71
C CYS A 488 -16.61 18.56 -8.12
N LYS A 489 -17.84 18.03 -8.24
CA LYS A 489 -18.42 17.65 -9.53
C LYS A 489 -18.59 18.85 -10.50
N TYR A 490 -18.89 20.03 -9.96
CA TYR A 490 -19.03 21.24 -10.77
C TYR A 490 -17.66 21.81 -11.19
N TRP A 491 -16.66 21.71 -10.34
CA TRP A 491 -15.32 22.23 -10.61
C TRP A 491 -14.55 21.32 -11.59
N ALA A 492 -14.62 20.01 -11.43
CA ALA A 492 -14.00 19.06 -12.37
C ALA A 492 -14.51 19.20 -13.80
N ARG A 493 -15.79 19.50 -13.99
CA ARG A 493 -16.37 19.75 -15.34
C ARG A 493 -15.83 21.02 -16.00
N ARG A 494 -15.53 22.06 -15.23
CA ARG A 494 -14.99 23.32 -15.77
C ARG A 494 -13.53 23.20 -16.18
N SER A 495 -12.72 22.41 -15.46
CA SER A 495 -11.33 22.16 -15.84
C SER A 495 -11.23 21.31 -17.11
N ALA A 496 -12.13 20.37 -17.34
CA ALA A 496 -12.18 19.57 -18.57
C ALA A 496 -12.65 20.37 -19.81
N SER A 497 -13.46 21.43 -19.63
CA SER A 497 -13.94 22.29 -20.73
C SER A 497 -13.03 23.48 -21.05
N GLY A 498 -12.00 23.73 -20.25
CA GLY A 498 -11.05 24.84 -20.45
C GLY A 498 -9.76 24.48 -21.19
N THR A 499 -9.63 23.25 -21.67
CA THR A 499 -8.48 22.73 -22.43
C THR A 499 -8.80 22.54 -23.94
N ASN A 500 -9.55 23.49 -24.53
CA ASN A 500 -9.70 23.61 -26.00
C ASN A 500 -8.96 24.84 -26.49
#